data_2fdb6ba0912613bac40cbab3efdb7186
#
_entry.id   2fdb6ba0912613bac40cbab3efdb7186
#
_cell.length_a   1.000
_cell.length_b   1.000
_cell.length_c   1.000
_cell.angle_alpha   90.00
_cell.angle_beta   90.00
_cell.angle_gamma   90.00
#
_symmetry.space_group_name_H-M   'P 1'
#
loop_
_entity.id
_entity.type
_entity.pdbx_description
1 polymer ?
#
loop_
_entity_poly.entity_id
_entity_poly.type
_entity_poly.pdbx_seq_one_letter_code
_entity_poly.pdbx_strand_id
1 'polypeptide(L)' 'QMCKETDLTQRELEILQLIQKGLLSKEIAHNLCISIHTVNIHRQNLLHKLGVQNSIEAINAGLKSGILS' A
#
# COMPACT_ATOMS: atom_id res chain seq x y z
N GLN A 1 -12.17 -15.00 -6.99
CA GLN A 1 -11.92 -14.74 -6.61
C GLN A 1 -11.64 -14.54 -5.86
N MET A 2 -11.38 -14.46 -5.40
CA MET A 2 -11.13 -14.23 -4.61
C MET A 2 -10.53 -13.78 -3.95
N CYS A 3 -10.13 -13.32 -3.92
CA CYS A 3 -9.44 -12.80 -3.13
C CYS A 3 -9.74 -12.43 -1.99
N LYS A 4 -9.74 -12.65 -1.42
CA LYS A 4 -9.99 -12.59 -0.55
C LYS A 4 -9.59 -12.05 0.59
N GLU A 5 -8.74 -12.26 1.19
CA GLU A 5 -8.44 -11.75 2.45
C GLU A 5 -7.94 -10.35 2.43
N THR A 6 -7.61 -9.84 1.32
CA THR A 6 -7.19 -8.46 1.27
C THR A 6 -7.99 -7.76 0.23
N ASP A 7 -8.77 -6.87 0.49
CA ASP A 7 -9.55 -6.12 -0.46
C ASP A 7 -8.81 -4.89 -0.96
N LEU A 8 -7.52 -5.01 -1.22
CA LEU A 8 -6.76 -3.87 -1.71
C LEU A 8 -7.22 -3.48 -3.10
N THR A 9 -7.46 -2.19 -3.29
CA THR A 9 -7.72 -1.68 -4.62
C THR A 9 -6.42 -1.68 -5.42
N GLN A 10 -6.56 -1.55 -6.74
CA GLN A 10 -5.37 -1.46 -7.60
C GLN A 10 -4.45 -0.35 -7.15
N ARG A 11 -5.00 0.81 -6.80
CA ARG A 11 -4.21 1.95 -6.38
C ARG A 11 -3.50 1.68 -5.05
N GLU A 12 -4.18 1.04 -4.13
CA GLU A 12 -3.57 0.70 -2.84
C GLU A 12 -2.42 -0.27 -3.03
N LEU A 13 -2.60 -1.25 -3.91
CA LEU A 13 -1.54 -2.20 -4.21
C LEU A 13 -0.34 -1.50 -4.83
N GLU A 14 -0.57 -0.59 -5.77
CA GLU A 14 0.51 0.17 -6.38
C GLU A 14 1.30 0.96 -5.33
N ILE A 15 0.58 1.59 -4.40
CA ILE A 15 1.23 2.35 -3.34
C ILE A 15 2.05 1.43 -2.44
N LEU A 16 1.52 0.29 -2.08
CA LEU A 16 2.25 -0.67 -1.25
C LEU A 16 3.53 -1.13 -1.96
N GLN A 17 3.47 -1.38 -3.25
CA GLN A 17 4.65 -1.77 -4.01
C GLN A 17 5.70 -0.67 -4.03
N LEU A 18 5.28 0.59 -4.16
CA LEU A 18 6.21 1.70 -4.17
C LEU A 18 6.83 1.92 -2.78
N ILE A 19 6.05 1.70 -1.72
CA ILE A 19 6.60 1.74 -0.37
C ILE A 19 7.67 0.66 -0.21
N GLN A 20 7.42 -0.51 -0.75
CA GLN A 20 8.39 -1.61 -0.68
C GLN A 20 9.71 -1.22 -1.36
N LYS A 21 9.62 -0.41 -2.40
CA LYS A 21 10.81 0.07 -3.10
C LYS A 21 11.54 1.18 -2.36
N GLY A 22 10.97 1.68 -1.26
CA GLY A 22 11.61 2.69 -0.44
C GLY A 22 11.22 4.12 -0.77
N LEU A 23 10.16 4.32 -1.56
CA LEU A 23 9.74 5.66 -1.92
C LEU A 23 9.01 6.34 -0.76
N LEU A 24 9.25 7.64 -0.62
CA LEU A 24 8.50 8.46 0.32
C LEU A 24 7.15 8.86 -0.27
N SER A 25 6.24 9.31 0.60
CA SER A 25 4.90 9.69 0.13
C SER A 25 4.92 10.70 -0.99
N LYS A 26 5.81 11.70 -0.91
CA LYS A 26 5.88 12.71 -1.97
C LYS A 26 6.38 12.12 -3.28
N GLU A 27 7.27 11.14 -3.20
CA GLU A 27 7.76 10.47 -4.39
C GLU A 27 6.68 9.61 -5.03
N ILE A 28 5.90 8.93 -4.18
CA ILE A 28 4.77 8.14 -4.66
C ILE A 28 3.74 9.05 -5.33
N ALA A 29 3.45 10.19 -4.70
CA ALA A 29 2.50 11.15 -5.27
C ALA A 29 2.96 11.61 -6.65
N HIS A 30 4.24 11.92 -6.78
CA HIS A 30 4.79 12.34 -8.06
C HIS A 30 4.69 11.22 -9.10
N ASN A 31 5.06 10.01 -8.70
CA ASN A 31 5.02 8.85 -9.58
C ASN A 31 3.62 8.57 -10.12
N LEU A 32 2.62 8.72 -9.28
CA LEU A 32 1.24 8.38 -9.63
C LEU A 32 0.44 9.59 -10.10
N CYS A 33 1.06 10.78 -10.10
CA CYS A 33 0.41 12.03 -10.52
C CYS A 33 -0.83 12.34 -9.67
N ILE A 34 -0.70 12.14 -8.35
CA ILE A 34 -1.76 12.46 -7.40
C ILE A 34 -1.16 13.27 -6.26
N SER A 35 -2.01 13.83 -5.41
CA SER A 35 -1.54 14.64 -4.30
C SER A 35 -0.99 13.76 -3.19
N ILE A 36 -0.11 14.35 -2.36
CA ILE A 36 0.40 13.66 -1.17
C ILE A 36 -0.75 13.29 -0.24
N HIS A 37 -1.73 14.18 -0.14
CA HIS A 37 -2.90 13.92 0.68
C HIS A 37 -3.61 12.65 0.24
N THR A 38 -3.78 12.48 -1.08
CA THR A 38 -4.41 11.28 -1.62
C THR A 38 -3.58 10.03 -1.33
N VAL A 39 -2.24 10.15 -1.45
CA VAL A 39 -1.36 9.03 -1.10
C VAL A 39 -1.57 8.63 0.36
N ASN A 40 -1.64 9.61 1.27
CA ASN A 40 -1.80 9.32 2.68
C ASN A 40 -3.14 8.65 2.97
N ILE A 41 -4.20 9.05 2.27
CA ILE A 41 -5.50 8.40 2.42
C ILE A 41 -5.40 6.94 1.99
N HIS A 42 -4.79 6.68 0.85
CA HIS A 42 -4.63 5.31 0.38
C HIS A 42 -3.77 4.49 1.33
N ARG A 43 -2.71 5.10 1.89
CA ARG A 43 -1.85 4.41 2.85
C ARG A 43 -2.64 4.02 4.10
N GLN A 44 -3.42 4.96 4.64
CA GLN A 44 -4.22 4.66 5.81
C GLN A 44 -5.21 3.54 5.53
N ASN A 45 -5.83 3.56 4.36
CA ASN A 45 -6.80 2.54 4.00
C ASN A 45 -6.14 1.17 3.89
N LEU A 46 -4.97 1.10 3.25
CA LEU A 46 -4.32 -0.19 3.11
C LEU A 46 -3.80 -0.72 4.45
N LEU A 47 -3.33 0.16 5.33
CA LEU A 47 -2.91 -0.27 6.65
C LEU A 47 -4.09 -0.85 7.43
N HIS A 48 -5.22 -0.18 7.33
CA HIS A 48 -6.43 -0.65 8.00
C HIS A 48 -6.88 -2.00 7.44
N LYS A 49 -6.88 -2.13 6.13
CA LYS A 49 -7.31 -3.37 5.48
C LYS A 49 -6.40 -4.54 5.81
N LEU A 50 -5.11 -4.28 5.97
CA LEU A 50 -4.14 -5.33 6.32
C LEU A 50 -4.08 -5.58 7.81
N GLY A 51 -4.73 -4.73 8.62
CA GLY A 51 -4.73 -4.89 10.06
C GLY A 51 -3.38 -4.59 10.69
N VAL A 52 -2.63 -3.66 10.12
CA VAL A 52 -1.28 -3.32 10.59
C VAL A 52 -1.23 -1.85 10.97
N GLN A 53 -0.14 -1.43 11.61
CA GLN A 53 -0.04 -0.08 12.17
C GLN A 53 0.92 0.82 11.40
N ASN A 54 1.80 0.25 10.60
CA ASN A 54 2.77 1.07 9.89
C ASN A 54 3.18 0.39 8.58
N SER A 55 3.96 1.12 7.77
CA SER A 55 4.33 0.66 6.45
C SER A 55 5.20 -0.59 6.47
N ILE A 56 6.07 -0.71 7.48
CA ILE A 56 6.94 -1.87 7.58
C ILE A 56 6.11 -3.13 7.82
N GLU A 57 5.14 -3.04 8.73
CA GLU A 57 4.24 -4.15 8.97
C GLU A 57 3.39 -4.46 7.74
N ALA A 58 3.00 -3.42 7.00
CA ALA A 58 2.22 -3.62 5.78
C ALA A 58 3.02 -4.40 4.74
N ILE A 59 4.30 -4.08 4.58
CA ILE A 59 5.16 -4.80 3.64
C ILE A 59 5.29 -6.25 4.08
N ASN A 60 5.53 -6.49 5.37
CA ASN A 60 5.64 -7.86 5.87
C ASN A 60 4.35 -8.64 5.65
N ALA A 61 3.21 -8.01 5.92
CA ALA A 61 1.91 -8.67 5.70
C ALA A 61 1.70 -8.97 4.21
N GLY A 62 2.09 -8.04 3.34
CA GLY A 62 1.97 -8.26 1.90
C GLY A 62 2.83 -9.41 1.41
N LEU A 63 4.05 -9.51 1.95
CA LEU A 63 4.94 -10.61 1.58
C LEU A 63 4.41 -11.94 2.08
N LYS A 64 3.89 -11.96 3.31
CA LYS A 64 3.34 -13.20 3.88
C LYS A 64 2.14 -13.70 3.13
N SER A 65 1.28 -12.79 2.69
CA SER A 65 0.03 -13.17 2.03
C SER A 65 0.19 -13.36 0.52
N GLY A 66 1.39 -13.10 -0.01
CA GLY A 66 1.63 -13.27 -1.44
C GLY A 66 1.22 -12.09 -2.30
N ILE A 67 0.77 -11.00 -1.70
CA ILE A 67 0.42 -9.79 -2.44
C ILE A 67 1.68 -9.15 -3.03
N LEU A 68 2.75 -9.18 -2.26
CA LEU A 68 4.06 -8.68 -2.69
C LEU A 68 5.00 -9.86 -2.94
N SER A 69 5.98 -9.60 -3.75
CA SER A 69 7.02 -10.62 -4.02
C SER A 69 8.36 -10.16 -3.55
#